data_c87487597dbefa104fe00f23f3623328
#
_entry.id   c87487597dbefa104fe00f23f3623328
#
_cell.length_a   1.000
_cell.length_b   1.000
_cell.length_c   1.000
_cell.angle_alpha   90.00
_cell.angle_beta   90.00
_cell.angle_gamma   90.00
#
_symmetry.space_group_name_H-M   'P 1'
#
loop_
_entity.id
_entity.type
_entity.pdbx_description
1 polymer ?
#
loop_
_entity_poly.entity_id
_entity_poly.type
_entity_poly.pdbx_seq_one_letter_code
_entity_poly.pdbx_strand_id
1 'polypeptide(L)'
;MGNLCARLLSPEPVKSKRPTSSKPPPPPSPPSVIASLSNRWSKLRSSSSSSSRKDKLDDRSIQEQALAAAIILQHHRQNGKSTPVDRSASLRYTSPSGGPKKQGLPRSCSSRARSVTDPLLQPHQLLNQDVKLDELETNHFVLVHGGGFGAWCWYKTIALLEESGFKVTPIDLTGSGFNSFDTSEVTSISQYVKPLTDHLEKLANDEKVILVGHDFGGTCISYAMELFPSKISKAVFIAAAMLRNGQSTLDMWSQQAGSNDLMQKAQIFLYANGKDQPPTAIDLDKSFLSELLFNQSLAKDVALATVSMRPIPFKPVLEKLSLSDVNYGSVRRFFIETSEDNAISIELQDGMIKLNPPERVFRLKGADHSPFFSKPQALHKLLVEISKIRPLDQILQKDGLG
;
A
#
# COMPACT_ATOMS: atom_id res chain seq x y z
N MET A 1 52.78 -11.62 -36.89
CA MET A 1 52.43 -11.67 -38.30
C MET A 1 50.92 -11.55 -38.40
N GLY A 2 50.24 -10.58 -38.98
CA GLY A 2 50.67 -9.41 -39.74
C GLY A 2 49.48 -8.42 -39.74
N ASN A 3 49.84 -7.18 -39.75
CA ASN A 3 49.02 -6.01 -40.03
C ASN A 3 48.22 -6.12 -41.31
N LEU A 4 47.10 -5.42 -41.37
CA LEU A 4 46.75 -4.60 -42.56
C LEU A 4 45.74 -3.53 -42.21
N CYS A 5 46.20 -2.28 -42.42
CA CYS A 5 45.45 -1.03 -42.52
C CYS A 5 44.54 -0.97 -43.73
N ALA A 6 43.51 -0.14 -43.69
CA ALA A 6 43.15 0.80 -44.79
C ALA A 6 41.89 1.58 -44.38
N ARG A 7 42.02 2.84 -44.22
CA ARG A 7 41.79 4.04 -45.05
C ARG A 7 40.33 4.46 -45.18
N LEU A 8 40.06 5.51 -44.48
CA LEU A 8 39.42 6.81 -44.81
C LEU A 8 38.92 6.98 -46.24
N LEU A 9 37.67 7.36 -46.41
CA LEU A 9 37.16 8.26 -47.46
C LEU A 9 35.97 9.07 -46.92
N SER A 10 36.18 10.37 -46.78
CA SER A 10 35.16 11.40 -46.61
C SER A 10 34.59 11.80 -47.96
N PRO A 11 33.37 12.25 -48.09
CA PRO A 11 32.93 13.11 -49.19
C PRO A 11 32.64 14.54 -48.72
N GLU A 12 33.09 15.47 -49.55
CA GLU A 12 32.98 16.94 -49.44
C GLU A 12 31.56 17.48 -49.70
N PRO A 13 31.32 18.79 -49.43
CA PRO A 13 30.00 19.40 -49.25
C PRO A 13 29.40 19.93 -50.55
N VAL A 14 28.11 19.78 -50.74
CA VAL A 14 27.34 20.41 -51.83
C VAL A 14 26.67 21.69 -51.31
N LYS A 15 26.87 22.76 -52.08
CA LYS A 15 26.48 24.14 -51.84
C LYS A 15 24.96 24.36 -51.87
N SER A 16 24.57 25.31 -51.05
CA SER A 16 23.30 25.94 -50.81
C SER A 16 22.53 26.45 -52.04
N LYS A 17 21.19 26.41 -51.94
CA LYS A 17 20.29 27.46 -52.44
C LYS A 17 19.22 27.73 -51.40
N ARG A 18 19.17 28.97 -50.89
CA ARG A 18 18.09 29.56 -50.12
C ARG A 18 16.87 29.78 -51.02
N PRO A 19 15.66 29.63 -50.51
CA PRO A 19 14.54 30.53 -50.84
C PRO A 19 13.92 31.14 -49.58
N THR A 20 13.78 32.40 -49.66
CA THR A 20 12.80 33.38 -49.16
C THR A 20 11.76 32.96 -48.09
N SER A 21 11.72 33.79 -47.06
CA SER A 21 10.78 33.88 -45.95
C SER A 21 9.31 33.97 -46.36
N SER A 22 8.48 33.08 -45.79
CA SER A 22 7.07 33.35 -45.55
C SER A 22 6.74 32.93 -44.13
N LYS A 23 6.16 33.85 -43.35
CA LYS A 23 5.71 33.66 -41.97
C LYS A 23 4.70 32.51 -41.88
N PRO A 24 4.79 31.62 -40.87
CA PRO A 24 3.72 30.68 -40.59
C PRO A 24 2.49 31.36 -39.92
N PRO A 25 1.27 30.85 -40.18
CA PRO A 25 0.07 31.30 -39.49
C PRO A 25 0.07 30.92 -38.01
N PRO A 26 -0.68 31.66 -37.15
CA PRO A 26 -0.74 31.39 -35.72
C PRO A 26 -1.40 30.03 -35.42
N PRO A 27 -1.06 29.37 -34.33
CA PRO A 27 -1.66 28.07 -33.95
C PRO A 27 -3.12 28.26 -33.53
N PRO A 28 -4.00 27.28 -33.80
CA PRO A 28 -5.37 27.30 -33.34
C PRO A 28 -5.43 27.12 -31.82
N SER A 29 -6.35 27.85 -31.18
CA SER A 29 -6.64 27.80 -29.77
C SER A 29 -7.05 26.38 -29.32
N PRO A 30 -6.66 25.89 -28.11
CA PRO A 30 -7.05 24.56 -27.68
C PRO A 30 -8.56 24.48 -27.41
N PRO A 31 -9.25 23.42 -27.82
CA PRO A 31 -10.65 23.21 -27.48
C PRO A 31 -10.78 22.94 -25.97
N SER A 32 -11.72 23.60 -25.33
CA SER A 32 -12.05 23.44 -23.92
C SER A 32 -12.51 22.01 -23.62
N VAL A 33 -11.76 21.31 -22.77
CA VAL A 33 -11.94 19.89 -22.41
C VAL A 33 -13.22 19.65 -21.56
N ILE A 34 -13.96 20.70 -21.20
CA ILE A 34 -15.14 20.61 -20.31
C ILE A 34 -16.42 20.16 -21.04
N ALA A 35 -16.50 20.28 -22.36
CA ALA A 35 -17.73 19.93 -23.11
C ALA A 35 -17.85 18.47 -23.52
N SER A 36 -16.77 17.66 -23.44
CA SER A 36 -16.78 16.26 -23.90
C SER A 36 -17.14 15.23 -22.83
N LEU A 37 -17.09 15.59 -21.54
CA LEU A 37 -17.42 14.69 -20.43
C LEU A 37 -18.92 14.58 -20.16
N SER A 38 -19.74 15.59 -20.49
CA SER A 38 -21.18 15.54 -20.26
C SER A 38 -21.95 14.63 -21.24
N ASN A 39 -21.42 14.44 -22.46
CA ASN A 39 -22.10 13.65 -23.50
C ASN A 39 -21.82 12.14 -23.45
N ARG A 40 -20.87 11.70 -22.63
CA ARG A 40 -20.59 10.27 -22.46
C ARG A 40 -21.45 9.61 -21.37
N TRP A 41 -21.96 10.42 -20.45
CA TRP A 41 -22.82 9.95 -19.36
C TRP A 41 -24.29 9.79 -19.76
N SER A 42 -24.75 10.49 -20.79
CA SER A 42 -26.13 10.37 -21.28
C SER A 42 -26.39 9.13 -22.14
N LYS A 43 -25.35 8.50 -22.73
CA LYS A 43 -25.50 7.29 -23.55
C LYS A 43 -25.50 5.98 -22.77
N LEU A 44 -25.10 5.98 -21.49
CA LEU A 44 -25.10 4.79 -20.61
C LEU A 44 -26.43 4.58 -19.87
N ARG A 45 -27.45 5.45 -20.12
CA ARG A 45 -28.76 5.36 -19.45
C ARG A 45 -29.83 4.60 -20.21
N SER A 46 -29.57 4.07 -21.39
CA SER A 46 -30.60 3.48 -22.25
C SER A 46 -30.52 1.97 -22.50
N SER A 47 -29.75 1.22 -21.70
CA SER A 47 -29.78 -0.24 -21.79
C SER A 47 -29.42 -0.90 -20.45
N SER A 48 -30.37 -0.97 -19.54
CA SER A 48 -30.44 -2.04 -18.56
C SER A 48 -31.84 -2.10 -17.93
N SER A 49 -32.52 -3.18 -18.23
CA SER A 49 -33.70 -3.66 -17.58
C SER A 49 -33.48 -3.90 -16.09
N SER A 50 -34.39 -3.42 -15.26
CA SER A 50 -34.77 -3.87 -13.92
C SER A 50 -33.73 -4.61 -13.07
N SER A 51 -32.84 -3.88 -12.39
CA SER A 51 -32.26 -4.32 -11.13
C SER A 51 -32.85 -3.48 -9.98
N SER A 52 -33.08 -4.14 -8.86
CA SER A 52 -33.88 -3.62 -7.76
C SER A 52 -33.30 -2.34 -7.17
N ARG A 53 -34.18 -1.41 -6.75
CA ARG A 53 -33.83 -0.13 -6.12
C ARG A 53 -32.93 -0.25 -4.86
N LYS A 54 -32.75 -1.45 -4.33
CA LYS A 54 -31.95 -1.73 -3.13
C LYS A 54 -30.45 -1.68 -3.41
N ASP A 55 -30.00 -2.23 -4.55
CA ASP A 55 -28.56 -2.31 -4.88
C ASP A 55 -27.94 -0.93 -5.18
N LYS A 56 -28.75 0.02 -5.68
CA LYS A 56 -28.27 1.40 -5.97
C LYS A 56 -28.10 2.30 -4.74
N LEU A 57 -28.79 1.96 -3.64
CA LEU A 57 -28.68 2.68 -2.37
C LEU A 57 -27.42 2.22 -1.61
N ASP A 58 -27.07 0.95 -1.70
CA ASP A 58 -25.88 0.39 -1.05
C ASP A 58 -24.59 0.91 -1.70
N ASP A 59 -24.52 0.97 -3.04
CA ASP A 59 -23.36 1.49 -3.78
C ASP A 59 -23.07 2.97 -3.45
N ARG A 60 -24.09 3.79 -3.29
CA ARG A 60 -23.95 5.20 -2.95
C ARG A 60 -23.46 5.40 -1.52
N SER A 61 -23.97 4.59 -0.60
CA SER A 61 -23.55 4.59 0.81
C SER A 61 -22.08 4.15 0.96
N ILE A 62 -21.64 3.15 0.21
CA ILE A 62 -20.26 2.65 0.19
C ILE A 62 -19.31 3.75 -0.34
N GLN A 63 -19.72 4.45 -1.39
CA GLN A 63 -18.91 5.50 -1.99
C GLN A 63 -18.78 6.74 -1.08
N GLU A 64 -19.85 7.10 -0.34
CA GLU A 64 -19.82 8.17 0.65
C GLU A 64 -18.96 7.82 1.86
N GLN A 65 -18.98 6.55 2.32
CA GLN A 65 -18.13 6.08 3.42
C GLN A 65 -16.64 6.03 3.02
N ALA A 66 -16.33 5.61 1.80
CA ALA A 66 -14.96 5.61 1.28
C ALA A 66 -14.40 7.04 1.18
N LEU A 67 -15.22 7.99 0.74
CA LEU A 67 -14.85 9.41 0.66
C LEU A 67 -14.64 10.00 2.06
N ALA A 68 -15.49 9.67 3.02
CA ALA A 68 -15.36 10.12 4.40
C ALA A 68 -14.07 9.59 5.06
N ALA A 69 -13.71 8.32 4.84
CA ALA A 69 -12.47 7.75 5.34
C ALA A 69 -11.22 8.44 4.74
N ALA A 70 -11.26 8.76 3.45
CA ALA A 70 -10.19 9.49 2.78
C ALA A 70 -10.03 10.93 3.33
N ILE A 71 -11.13 11.62 3.61
CA ILE A 71 -11.14 12.97 4.19
C ILE A 71 -10.59 12.98 5.62
N ILE A 72 -10.93 11.99 6.45
CA ILE A 72 -10.43 11.87 7.81
C ILE A 72 -8.91 11.67 7.83
N LEU A 73 -8.39 10.80 6.97
CA LEU A 73 -6.93 10.59 6.81
C LEU A 73 -6.20 11.87 6.35
N GLN A 74 -6.80 12.61 5.43
CA GLN A 74 -6.23 13.86 4.94
C GLN A 74 -6.20 14.94 6.03
N HIS A 75 -7.24 15.00 6.88
CA HIS A 75 -7.34 15.97 7.98
C HIS A 75 -6.31 15.71 9.09
N HIS A 76 -6.05 14.45 9.43
CA HIS A 76 -5.00 14.05 10.37
C HIS A 76 -3.60 14.45 9.90
N ARG A 77 -3.36 14.45 8.61
CA ARG A 77 -2.05 14.80 8.02
C ARG A 77 -1.78 16.31 7.98
N GLN A 78 -2.82 17.14 7.87
CA GLN A 78 -2.68 18.60 7.80
C GLN A 78 -2.56 19.27 9.19
N ASN A 79 -3.10 18.65 10.22
CA ASN A 79 -3.09 19.17 11.57
C ASN A 79 -2.12 18.38 12.46
N GLY A 80 -0.82 18.67 12.36
CA GLY A 80 0.22 18.12 13.24
C GLY A 80 0.08 18.50 14.74
N LYS A 81 -1.16 18.69 15.22
CA LYS A 81 -1.52 18.87 16.64
C LYS A 81 -2.61 17.85 16.96
N SER A 82 -2.29 16.92 17.85
CA SER A 82 -3.24 16.01 18.45
C SER A 82 -4.30 16.79 19.22
N THR A 83 -5.49 16.89 18.64
CA THR A 83 -6.68 17.26 19.41
C THR A 83 -7.33 15.98 19.90
N PRO A 84 -7.72 15.87 21.19
CA PRO A 84 -8.48 14.74 21.68
C PRO A 84 -9.81 14.68 20.88
N VAL A 85 -10.09 13.55 20.27
CA VAL A 85 -11.41 13.30 19.64
C VAL A 85 -12.42 13.19 20.77
N ASP A 86 -13.21 14.23 20.95
CA ASP A 86 -14.34 14.21 21.88
C ASP A 86 -15.34 13.17 21.41
N ARG A 87 -15.75 12.30 22.33
CA ARG A 87 -16.63 11.15 22.07
C ARG A 87 -17.94 11.66 21.47
N SER A 88 -18.26 11.18 20.30
CA SER A 88 -19.46 11.45 19.53
C SER A 88 -20.72 11.49 20.39
N ALA A 89 -21.30 12.66 20.52
CA ALA A 89 -22.66 12.83 21.00
C ALA A 89 -23.60 12.22 19.95
N SER A 90 -24.27 11.13 20.31
CA SER A 90 -25.34 10.56 19.49
C SER A 90 -26.46 11.60 19.37
N LEU A 91 -26.74 12.01 18.13
CA LEU A 91 -27.90 12.83 17.77
C LEU A 91 -29.16 12.05 18.12
N ARG A 92 -29.79 12.38 19.26
CA ARG A 92 -31.13 11.93 19.58
C ARG A 92 -32.12 12.80 18.81
N TYR A 93 -32.79 12.22 17.85
CA TYR A 93 -33.99 12.83 17.27
C TYR A 93 -35.06 12.87 18.33
N THR A 94 -35.52 14.07 18.68
CA THR A 94 -36.73 14.29 19.50
C THR A 94 -37.94 14.14 18.59
N SER A 95 -38.74 13.11 18.86
CA SER A 95 -40.09 12.97 18.28
C SER A 95 -41.07 13.88 18.99
N PRO A 96 -41.99 14.54 18.29
CA PRO A 96 -43.06 15.31 18.92
C PRO A 96 -44.12 14.38 19.55
N SER A 97 -44.52 14.74 20.77
CA SER A 97 -45.53 14.11 21.56
C SER A 97 -46.95 14.32 21.04
N GLY A 98 -47.78 13.29 21.10
CA GLY A 98 -49.24 13.46 21.18
C GLY A 98 -50.07 12.40 20.41
N GLY A 99 -50.72 11.48 21.21
CA GLY A 99 -51.81 10.67 20.68
C GLY A 99 -51.97 9.29 21.36
N PRO A 100 -53.13 8.70 21.52
CA PRO A 100 -53.54 8.01 22.74
C PRO A 100 -53.23 6.49 22.80
N LYS A 101 -53.20 5.99 24.03
CA LYS A 101 -53.03 4.59 24.44
C LYS A 101 -54.01 3.63 23.75
N LYS A 102 -53.48 2.53 23.16
CA LYS A 102 -54.24 1.28 22.94
C LYS A 102 -53.43 0.08 23.42
N GLN A 103 -54.19 -0.86 23.99
CA GLN A 103 -53.85 -2.05 24.75
C GLN A 103 -52.91 -3.05 24.04
N GLY A 104 -52.21 -3.81 24.88
CA GLY A 104 -51.20 -4.76 24.51
C GLY A 104 -51.69 -6.02 23.83
N LEU A 105 -50.86 -6.59 22.99
CA LEU A 105 -50.89 -7.95 22.49
C LEU A 105 -49.57 -8.67 22.86
N PRO A 106 -49.61 -10.01 23.06
CA PRO A 106 -48.54 -10.73 23.72
C PRO A 106 -47.32 -10.87 22.83
N ARG A 107 -46.13 -10.77 23.45
CA ARG A 107 -44.82 -10.97 22.83
C ARG A 107 -44.65 -12.43 22.40
N SER A 108 -44.60 -12.71 21.10
CA SER A 108 -44.09 -13.95 20.57
C SER A 108 -42.57 -13.91 20.60
N CYS A 109 -41.95 -14.80 21.37
CA CYS A 109 -40.51 -15.07 21.32
C CYS A 109 -40.23 -15.84 20.04
N SER A 110 -39.84 -15.16 18.96
CA SER A 110 -39.14 -15.80 17.85
C SER A 110 -37.64 -15.62 18.05
N SER A 111 -37.00 -16.68 18.53
CA SER A 111 -35.53 -16.83 18.49
C SER A 111 -35.09 -16.98 17.04
N ARG A 112 -34.91 -15.86 16.35
CA ARG A 112 -34.11 -15.85 15.10
C ARG A 112 -32.67 -16.02 15.51
N ALA A 113 -32.02 -17.09 15.03
CA ALA A 113 -30.58 -17.26 15.07
C ALA A 113 -29.95 -16.01 14.50
N ARG A 114 -29.19 -15.26 15.31
CA ARG A 114 -28.34 -14.17 14.85
C ARG A 114 -27.29 -14.80 13.95
N SER A 115 -27.33 -14.46 12.70
CA SER A 115 -26.23 -14.69 11.77
C SER A 115 -24.95 -14.12 12.40
N VAL A 116 -23.96 -14.98 12.58
CA VAL A 116 -22.62 -14.62 13.06
C VAL A 116 -21.90 -13.95 11.88
N THR A 117 -22.28 -12.72 11.56
CA THR A 117 -21.54 -11.86 10.66
C THR A 117 -20.96 -10.73 11.49
N ASP A 118 -19.65 -10.84 11.68
CA ASP A 118 -18.77 -9.83 12.25
C ASP A 118 -19.09 -9.46 13.72
N PRO A 119 -18.50 -10.14 14.71
CA PRO A 119 -18.40 -9.53 16.00
C PRO A 119 -17.46 -8.34 15.85
N LEU A 120 -18.01 -7.14 15.78
CA LEU A 120 -17.34 -5.97 16.29
C LEU A 120 -16.94 -6.34 17.73
N LEU A 121 -15.77 -6.91 17.88
CA LEU A 121 -15.15 -7.07 19.20
C LEU A 121 -15.12 -5.68 19.79
N GLN A 122 -15.88 -5.52 20.88
CA GLN A 122 -15.87 -4.25 21.59
C GLN A 122 -14.41 -3.92 21.92
N PRO A 123 -13.97 -2.69 21.78
CA PRO A 123 -12.56 -2.28 22.02
C PRO A 123 -11.99 -2.79 23.33
N HIS A 124 -12.83 -2.93 24.36
CA HIS A 124 -12.45 -3.44 25.69
C HIS A 124 -12.04 -4.91 25.77
N GLN A 125 -12.31 -5.75 24.76
CA GLN A 125 -11.90 -7.16 24.77
C GLN A 125 -10.52 -7.41 24.16
N LEU A 126 -9.94 -6.43 23.46
CA LEU A 126 -8.57 -6.47 22.93
C LEU A 126 -7.53 -5.94 23.93
N LEU A 127 -7.97 -5.24 24.97
CA LEU A 127 -7.12 -4.53 25.96
C LEU A 127 -6.48 -5.43 27.04
N ASN A 128 -6.64 -6.76 26.98
CA ASN A 128 -6.08 -7.67 27.99
C ASN A 128 -4.63 -8.11 27.76
N GLN A 129 -3.84 -7.36 27.00
CA GLN A 129 -2.39 -7.43 27.08
C GLN A 129 -1.89 -6.00 27.33
N ASP A 130 -1.70 -5.66 28.59
CA ASP A 130 -0.96 -4.46 28.99
C ASP A 130 0.42 -4.50 28.34
N VAL A 131 0.56 -3.87 27.18
CA VAL A 131 1.86 -3.68 26.55
C VAL A 131 2.57 -2.62 27.36
N LYS A 132 3.57 -3.03 28.13
CA LYS A 132 4.46 -2.10 28.83
C LYS A 132 5.35 -1.44 27.79
N LEU A 133 4.91 -0.32 27.24
CA LEU A 133 5.59 0.41 26.18
C LEU A 133 6.99 0.88 26.61
N ASP A 134 7.16 1.17 27.89
CA ASP A 134 8.45 1.59 28.48
C ASP A 134 9.52 0.51 28.47
N GLU A 135 9.14 -0.77 28.28
CA GLU A 135 10.06 -1.89 28.17
C GLU A 135 10.47 -2.21 26.72
N LEU A 136 9.91 -1.51 25.74
CA LEU A 136 10.21 -1.73 24.32
C LEU A 136 11.44 -0.94 23.88
N GLU A 137 12.20 -1.47 22.90
CA GLU A 137 13.28 -0.73 22.25
C GLU A 137 12.75 0.52 21.53
N THR A 138 11.56 0.43 20.97
CA THR A 138 10.79 1.54 20.38
C THR A 138 9.30 1.21 20.34
N ASN A 139 8.47 2.24 20.47
CA ASN A 139 7.02 2.16 20.30
C ASN A 139 6.51 2.83 19.01
N HIS A 140 7.40 3.11 18.04
CA HIS A 140 7.08 3.83 16.83
C HIS A 140 7.10 2.91 15.60
N PHE A 141 5.94 2.73 14.96
CA PHE A 141 5.80 2.02 13.70
C PHE A 141 5.79 2.99 12.52
N VAL A 142 6.58 2.68 11.48
CA VAL A 142 6.53 3.36 10.18
C VAL A 142 6.02 2.35 9.15
N LEU A 143 4.87 2.66 8.52
CA LEU A 143 4.15 1.74 7.63
C LEU A 143 4.33 2.16 6.18
N VAL A 144 4.85 1.25 5.34
CA VAL A 144 5.14 1.45 3.92
C VAL A 144 4.29 0.51 3.09
N HIS A 145 3.45 1.08 2.24
CA HIS A 145 2.50 0.35 1.40
C HIS A 145 3.15 -0.33 0.20
N GLY A 146 2.42 -1.24 -0.45
CA GLY A 146 2.78 -1.93 -1.67
C GLY A 146 2.53 -1.14 -2.96
N GLY A 147 2.82 -1.78 -4.09
CA GLY A 147 2.58 -1.21 -5.41
C GLY A 147 1.11 -0.91 -5.65
N GLY A 148 0.81 0.30 -6.14
CA GLY A 148 -0.57 0.74 -6.41
C GLY A 148 -1.36 1.20 -5.18
N PHE A 149 -0.90 0.88 -3.98
CA PHE A 149 -1.52 1.30 -2.72
C PHE A 149 -1.10 2.73 -2.32
N GLY A 150 -1.46 3.11 -1.12
CA GLY A 150 -1.06 4.32 -0.42
C GLY A 150 -1.23 4.13 1.08
N ALA A 151 -0.86 5.13 1.87
CA ALA A 151 -1.00 5.12 3.33
C ALA A 151 -2.42 4.79 3.81
N TRP A 152 -3.43 5.07 2.98
CA TRP A 152 -4.84 4.77 3.24
C TRP A 152 -5.12 3.30 3.50
N CYS A 153 -4.35 2.36 2.93
CA CYS A 153 -4.59 0.93 3.09
C CYS A 153 -4.40 0.47 4.55
N TRP A 154 -3.59 1.17 5.31
CA TRP A 154 -3.26 0.85 6.69
C TRP A 154 -4.29 1.29 7.73
N TYR A 155 -5.44 1.88 7.34
CA TYR A 155 -6.37 2.55 8.25
C TYR A 155 -6.81 1.70 9.46
N LYS A 156 -7.04 0.39 9.27
CA LYS A 156 -7.37 -0.53 10.39
C LYS A 156 -6.15 -0.81 11.27
N THR A 157 -4.99 -1.01 10.66
CA THR A 157 -3.73 -1.26 11.38
C THR A 157 -3.32 -0.05 12.20
N ILE A 158 -3.47 1.17 11.66
CA ILE A 158 -3.23 2.42 12.37
C ILE A 158 -4.10 2.48 13.61
N ALA A 159 -5.43 2.34 13.45
CA ALA A 159 -6.37 2.40 14.56
C ALA A 159 -6.03 1.40 15.68
N LEU A 160 -5.75 0.15 15.32
CA LEU A 160 -5.46 -0.91 16.29
C LEU A 160 -4.11 -0.69 17.02
N LEU A 161 -3.08 -0.21 16.32
CA LEU A 161 -1.78 0.08 16.94
C LEU A 161 -1.86 1.31 17.85
N GLU A 162 -2.54 2.39 17.42
CA GLU A 162 -2.74 3.59 18.24
C GLU A 162 -3.61 3.29 19.47
N GLU A 163 -4.65 2.47 19.35
CA GLU A 163 -5.43 1.98 20.51
C GLU A 163 -4.57 1.21 21.51
N SER A 164 -3.49 0.56 21.03
CA SER A 164 -2.52 -0.14 21.87
C SER A 164 -1.38 0.74 22.38
N GLY A 165 -1.43 2.06 22.13
CA GLY A 165 -0.50 3.08 22.62
C GLY A 165 0.75 3.29 21.76
N PHE A 166 0.85 2.65 20.57
CA PHE A 166 1.96 2.86 19.66
C PHE A 166 1.83 4.16 18.87
N LYS A 167 2.96 4.80 18.60
CA LYS A 167 3.06 5.87 17.59
C LYS A 167 3.11 5.24 16.21
N VAL A 168 2.29 5.74 15.27
CA VAL A 168 2.20 5.19 13.92
C VAL A 168 2.39 6.30 12.88
N THR A 169 3.30 6.07 11.94
CA THR A 169 3.54 6.97 10.80
C THR A 169 3.37 6.20 9.49
N PRO A 170 2.21 6.30 8.84
CA PRO A 170 2.04 5.74 7.50
C PRO A 170 2.66 6.69 6.47
N ILE A 171 3.35 6.13 5.47
CA ILE A 171 4.03 6.88 4.41
C ILE A 171 3.30 6.69 3.09
N ASP A 172 2.97 7.78 2.39
CA ASP A 172 2.70 7.75 0.95
C ASP A 172 4.02 7.90 0.20
N LEU A 173 4.39 6.90 -0.59
CA LEU A 173 5.56 6.97 -1.46
C LEU A 173 5.31 7.97 -2.61
N THR A 174 6.38 8.42 -3.29
CA THR A 174 6.28 9.41 -4.37
C THR A 174 5.32 8.93 -5.46
N GLY A 175 4.35 9.75 -5.82
CA GLY A 175 3.33 9.41 -6.83
C GLY A 175 2.24 8.43 -6.37
N SER A 176 2.23 8.02 -5.09
CA SER A 176 1.26 7.06 -4.53
C SER A 176 0.31 7.72 -3.53
N GLY A 177 -0.84 7.10 -3.29
CA GLY A 177 -1.83 7.59 -2.33
C GLY A 177 -2.22 9.05 -2.59
N PHE A 178 -2.04 9.92 -1.60
CA PHE A 178 -2.31 11.36 -1.72
C PHE A 178 -1.13 12.20 -2.19
N ASN A 179 0.03 11.58 -2.48
CA ASN A 179 1.17 12.31 -3.04
C ASN A 179 0.82 12.77 -4.47
N SER A 180 0.95 14.08 -4.73
CA SER A 180 0.52 14.71 -5.99
C SER A 180 1.50 14.55 -7.15
N PHE A 181 2.67 13.95 -6.93
CA PHE A 181 3.66 13.73 -7.98
C PHE A 181 3.12 12.77 -9.05
N ASP A 182 3.44 13.00 -10.32
CA ASP A 182 3.03 12.10 -11.40
C ASP A 182 3.85 10.80 -11.32
N THR A 183 3.14 9.69 -11.20
CA THR A 183 3.75 8.36 -11.12
C THR A 183 4.62 8.05 -12.35
N SER A 184 4.24 8.55 -13.53
CA SER A 184 4.97 8.35 -14.79
C SER A 184 6.32 9.06 -14.83
N GLU A 185 6.55 10.05 -13.97
CA GLU A 185 7.79 10.81 -13.85
C GLU A 185 8.76 10.22 -12.81
N VAL A 186 8.34 9.19 -12.07
CA VAL A 186 9.21 8.50 -11.10
C VAL A 186 10.17 7.58 -11.83
N THR A 187 11.47 7.91 -11.79
CA THR A 187 12.49 7.26 -12.64
C THR A 187 13.50 6.40 -11.88
N SER A 188 13.47 6.41 -10.53
CA SER A 188 14.40 5.63 -9.70
C SER A 188 13.77 5.22 -8.38
N ILE A 189 14.31 4.17 -7.74
CA ILE A 189 13.90 3.75 -6.40
C ILE A 189 14.17 4.85 -5.38
N SER A 190 15.29 5.58 -5.49
CA SER A 190 15.61 6.68 -4.60
C SER A 190 14.57 7.80 -4.63
N GLN A 191 14.06 8.13 -5.82
CA GLN A 191 12.97 9.11 -5.98
C GLN A 191 11.65 8.56 -5.43
N TYR A 192 11.36 7.30 -5.68
CA TYR A 192 10.12 6.66 -5.20
C TYR A 192 10.05 6.62 -3.68
N VAL A 193 11.15 6.23 -3.03
CA VAL A 193 11.27 6.05 -1.57
C VAL A 193 11.51 7.37 -0.82
N LYS A 194 11.72 8.49 -1.54
CA LYS A 194 12.09 9.77 -0.94
C LYS A 194 11.25 10.20 0.28
N PRO A 195 9.90 10.09 0.30
CA PRO A 195 9.13 10.44 1.49
C PRO A 195 9.49 9.62 2.74
N LEU A 196 9.87 8.35 2.57
CA LEU A 196 10.33 7.49 3.66
C LEU A 196 11.73 7.90 4.13
N THR A 197 12.68 8.11 3.21
CA THR A 197 14.04 8.53 3.57
C THR A 197 14.06 9.90 4.25
N ASP A 198 13.27 10.86 3.75
CA ASP A 198 13.09 12.18 4.38
C ASP A 198 12.49 12.08 5.79
N HIS A 199 11.63 11.08 6.05
CA HIS A 199 11.09 10.83 7.38
C HIS A 199 12.16 10.27 8.32
N LEU A 200 12.92 9.25 7.88
CA LEU A 200 13.97 8.63 8.69
C LEU A 200 15.13 9.60 9.00
N GLU A 201 15.49 10.46 8.04
CA GLU A 201 16.52 11.48 8.23
C GLU A 201 16.15 12.48 9.34
N LYS A 202 14.86 12.81 9.50
CA LYS A 202 14.35 13.75 10.50
C LYS A 202 14.20 13.16 11.90
N LEU A 203 14.34 11.85 12.06
CA LEU A 203 14.32 11.24 13.40
C LEU A 203 15.53 11.70 14.23
N ALA A 204 15.36 11.88 15.53
CA ALA A 204 16.44 12.17 16.44
C ALA A 204 17.52 11.07 16.39
N ASN A 205 18.76 11.37 16.78
CA ASN A 205 19.87 10.42 16.62
C ASN A 205 19.69 9.11 17.38
N ASP A 206 19.01 9.14 18.50
CA ASP A 206 18.67 8.02 19.39
C ASP A 206 17.29 7.40 19.09
N GLU A 207 16.48 8.04 18.23
CA GLU A 207 15.15 7.52 17.89
C GLU A 207 15.26 6.41 16.85
N LYS A 208 14.66 5.26 17.16
CA LYS A 208 14.52 4.13 16.25
C LYS A 208 13.06 3.83 15.98
N VAL A 209 12.81 3.18 14.84
CA VAL A 209 11.46 2.77 14.43
C VAL A 209 11.38 1.27 14.11
N ILE A 210 10.18 0.71 14.16
CA ILE A 210 9.85 -0.56 13.55
C ILE A 210 9.32 -0.25 12.15
N LEU A 211 10.08 -0.63 11.13
CA LEU A 211 9.77 -0.36 9.75
C LEU A 211 8.97 -1.53 9.17
N VAL A 212 7.78 -1.27 8.63
CA VAL A 212 6.88 -2.29 8.09
C VAL A 212 6.67 -2.05 6.61
N GLY A 213 6.97 -3.05 5.77
CA GLY A 213 6.77 -2.97 4.32
C GLY A 213 5.86 -4.10 3.83
N HIS A 214 4.93 -3.74 2.94
CA HIS A 214 4.03 -4.66 2.27
C HIS A 214 4.36 -4.72 0.77
N ASP A 215 4.32 -5.89 0.14
CA ASP A 215 4.50 -6.10 -1.30
C ASP A 215 5.77 -5.38 -1.84
N PHE A 216 5.65 -4.48 -2.81
CA PHE A 216 6.75 -3.64 -3.32
C PHE A 216 7.35 -2.73 -2.22
N GLY A 217 6.59 -2.41 -1.17
CA GLY A 217 7.10 -1.74 0.02
C GLY A 217 8.27 -2.47 0.68
N GLY A 218 8.39 -3.79 0.49
CA GLY A 218 9.56 -4.57 0.93
C GLY A 218 10.86 -4.13 0.26
N THR A 219 10.85 -3.87 -1.04
CA THR A 219 11.97 -3.26 -1.77
C THR A 219 12.29 -1.87 -1.21
N CYS A 220 11.25 -1.07 -0.94
CA CYS A 220 11.40 0.29 -0.41
C CYS A 220 12.03 0.30 0.99
N ILE A 221 11.58 -0.58 1.89
CA ILE A 221 12.20 -0.67 3.22
C ILE A 221 13.61 -1.27 3.17
N SER A 222 13.90 -2.19 2.24
CA SER A 222 15.26 -2.73 2.04
C SER A 222 16.23 -1.62 1.62
N TYR A 223 15.82 -0.73 0.71
CA TYR A 223 16.59 0.45 0.33
C TYR A 223 16.82 1.39 1.52
N ALA A 224 15.79 1.63 2.33
CA ALA A 224 15.90 2.48 3.53
C ALA A 224 16.81 1.86 4.61
N MET A 225 16.78 0.52 4.79
CA MET A 225 17.67 -0.21 5.70
C MET A 225 19.14 -0.06 5.32
N GLU A 226 19.46 -0.04 4.02
CA GLU A 226 20.82 0.20 3.56
C GLU A 226 21.32 1.61 3.89
N LEU A 227 20.43 2.62 3.81
CA LEU A 227 20.81 4.01 4.05
C LEU A 227 20.78 4.42 5.53
N PHE A 228 19.85 3.86 6.32
CA PHE A 228 19.58 4.29 7.69
C PHE A 228 19.52 3.11 8.69
N PRO A 229 20.51 2.20 8.71
CA PRO A 229 20.44 1.00 9.57
C PRO A 229 20.33 1.35 11.05
N SER A 230 20.97 2.43 11.52
CA SER A 230 20.95 2.88 12.92
C SER A 230 19.59 3.41 13.39
N LYS A 231 18.72 3.85 12.46
CA LYS A 231 17.37 4.37 12.75
C LYS A 231 16.30 3.28 12.80
N ILE A 232 16.64 2.03 12.47
CA ILE A 232 15.69 0.94 12.35
C ILE A 232 16.00 -0.13 13.39
N SER A 233 15.09 -0.32 14.34
CA SER A 233 15.17 -1.39 15.36
C SER A 233 14.85 -2.75 14.75
N LYS A 234 13.79 -2.81 13.96
CA LYS A 234 13.30 -4.03 13.31
C LYS A 234 12.67 -3.68 11.96
N ALA A 235 12.78 -4.57 10.99
CA ALA A 235 12.06 -4.51 9.72
C ALA A 235 11.11 -5.69 9.58
N VAL A 236 9.84 -5.42 9.25
CA VAL A 236 8.79 -6.43 9.09
C VAL A 236 8.33 -6.44 7.64
N PHE A 237 8.49 -7.57 6.97
CA PHE A 237 8.07 -7.82 5.61
C PHE A 237 6.73 -8.57 5.62
N ILE A 238 5.67 -7.99 5.07
CA ILE A 238 4.33 -8.57 5.02
C ILE A 238 4.00 -8.90 3.58
N ALA A 239 3.99 -10.19 3.20
CA ALA A 239 3.81 -10.61 1.81
C ALA A 239 4.64 -9.73 0.86
N ALA A 240 5.92 -9.51 1.18
CA ALA A 240 6.70 -8.41 0.63
C ALA A 240 7.98 -8.88 -0.05
N ALA A 241 8.44 -8.10 -1.03
CA ALA A 241 9.70 -8.32 -1.74
C ALA A 241 10.90 -8.13 -0.80
N MET A 242 11.40 -9.23 -0.23
CA MET A 242 12.61 -9.26 0.58
C MET A 242 13.80 -9.67 -0.30
N LEU A 243 14.40 -8.68 -0.96
CA LEU A 243 15.40 -8.86 -2.00
C LEU A 243 16.78 -9.20 -1.44
N ARG A 244 17.60 -9.83 -2.28
CA ARG A 244 19.05 -10.01 -2.07
C ARG A 244 19.82 -8.90 -2.77
N ASN A 245 21.08 -8.75 -2.40
CA ASN A 245 22.00 -7.86 -3.11
C ASN A 245 22.02 -8.15 -4.62
N GLY A 246 21.94 -7.11 -5.43
CA GLY A 246 21.92 -7.18 -6.90
C GLY A 246 20.62 -7.65 -7.52
N GLN A 247 19.54 -7.82 -6.75
CA GLN A 247 18.22 -8.25 -7.22
C GLN A 247 17.26 -7.05 -7.35
N SER A 248 16.40 -7.08 -8.36
CA SER A 248 15.26 -6.18 -8.53
C SER A 248 13.94 -6.86 -8.14
N THR A 249 12.89 -6.08 -7.97
CA THR A 249 11.54 -6.65 -7.74
C THR A 249 11.07 -7.47 -8.93
N LEU A 250 11.39 -7.04 -10.15
CA LEU A 250 11.08 -7.83 -11.35
C LEU A 250 11.83 -9.17 -11.36
N ASP A 251 13.11 -9.19 -10.97
CA ASP A 251 13.89 -10.44 -10.88
C ASP A 251 13.24 -11.43 -9.89
N MET A 252 12.69 -10.93 -8.77
CA MET A 252 11.95 -11.73 -7.80
C MET A 252 10.69 -12.35 -8.42
N TRP A 253 9.85 -11.54 -9.05
CA TRP A 253 8.62 -12.04 -9.68
C TRP A 253 8.90 -13.03 -10.81
N SER A 254 9.97 -12.83 -11.56
CA SER A 254 10.37 -13.74 -12.66
C SER A 254 10.79 -15.14 -12.17
N GLN A 255 11.07 -15.31 -10.87
CA GLN A 255 11.39 -16.61 -10.27
C GLN A 255 10.14 -17.45 -9.97
N GLN A 256 8.96 -16.88 -10.07
CA GLN A 256 7.69 -17.60 -9.93
C GLN A 256 7.48 -18.50 -11.15
N ALA A 257 8.00 -19.73 -11.08
CA ALA A 257 7.86 -20.73 -12.14
C ALA A 257 6.38 -21.07 -12.34
N GLY A 258 5.86 -20.87 -13.55
CA GLY A 258 4.49 -21.19 -13.92
C GLY A 258 3.52 -20.05 -13.76
N SER A 259 4.00 -18.83 -14.09
CA SER A 259 3.24 -17.60 -14.32
C SER A 259 1.92 -17.49 -13.54
N ASN A 260 1.88 -16.55 -12.63
CA ASN A 260 0.59 -16.07 -12.14
C ASN A 260 -0.16 -15.40 -13.32
N ASP A 261 -0.88 -16.22 -14.08
CA ASP A 261 -1.70 -15.79 -15.22
C ASP A 261 -2.61 -14.63 -14.87
N LEU A 262 -3.07 -14.58 -13.60
CA LEU A 262 -3.94 -13.56 -13.09
C LEU A 262 -3.21 -12.22 -12.99
N MET A 263 -1.98 -12.19 -12.45
CA MET A 263 -1.16 -10.98 -12.38
C MET A 263 -0.81 -10.47 -13.79
N GLN A 264 -0.46 -11.35 -14.73
CA GLN A 264 -0.16 -10.95 -16.12
C GLN A 264 -1.39 -10.34 -16.81
N LYS A 265 -2.57 -10.92 -16.60
CA LYS A 265 -3.84 -10.40 -17.17
C LYS A 265 -4.26 -9.07 -16.52
N ALA A 266 -3.94 -8.88 -15.26
CA ALA A 266 -4.30 -7.66 -14.53
C ALA A 266 -3.41 -6.46 -14.86
N GLN A 267 -2.19 -6.66 -15.38
CA GLN A 267 -1.25 -5.58 -15.65
C GLN A 267 -1.64 -4.78 -16.91
N ILE A 268 -1.70 -3.47 -16.77
CA ILE A 268 -1.89 -2.50 -17.86
C ILE A 268 -0.67 -1.58 -17.89
N PHE A 269 0.15 -1.70 -18.94
CA PHE A 269 1.32 -0.85 -19.11
C PHE A 269 0.93 0.54 -19.65
N LEU A 270 1.39 1.58 -18.98
CA LEU A 270 1.17 2.97 -19.35
C LEU A 270 2.43 3.55 -20.01
N TYR A 271 2.25 4.29 -21.10
CA TYR A 271 3.32 4.81 -21.96
C TYR A 271 3.18 6.34 -22.07
N ALA A 272 3.55 7.09 -21.04
CA ALA A 272 3.44 8.55 -21.04
C ALA A 272 4.33 9.21 -22.13
N ASN A 273 5.45 8.56 -22.49
CA ASN A 273 6.40 9.05 -23.49
C ASN A 273 6.14 8.53 -24.91
N GLY A 274 4.99 7.90 -25.16
CA GLY A 274 4.63 7.30 -26.45
C GLY A 274 4.87 5.80 -26.50
N LYS A 275 4.12 5.10 -27.38
CA LYS A 275 4.08 3.62 -27.47
C LYS A 275 5.40 2.99 -27.94
N ASP A 276 6.26 3.77 -28.58
CA ASP A 276 7.58 3.32 -29.06
C ASP A 276 8.66 3.44 -27.95
N GLN A 277 8.31 3.97 -26.78
CA GLN A 277 9.18 4.08 -25.63
C GLN A 277 8.84 3.02 -24.58
N PRO A 278 9.77 2.69 -23.66
CA PRO A 278 9.48 1.81 -22.54
C PRO A 278 8.30 2.30 -21.70
N PRO A 279 7.55 1.41 -21.04
CA PRO A 279 6.49 1.79 -20.11
C PRO A 279 7.01 2.74 -19.04
N THR A 280 6.16 3.66 -18.59
CA THR A 280 6.45 4.59 -17.50
C THR A 280 5.82 4.16 -16.18
N ALA A 281 4.67 3.49 -16.25
CA ALA A 281 3.96 2.97 -15.08
C ALA A 281 3.19 1.69 -15.43
N ILE A 282 2.77 0.96 -14.38
CA ILE A 282 1.89 -0.20 -14.44
C ILE A 282 0.61 0.14 -13.69
N ASP A 283 -0.54 0.05 -14.33
CA ASP A 283 -1.84 0.06 -13.68
C ASP A 283 -2.37 -1.36 -13.56
N LEU A 284 -3.33 -1.58 -12.67
CA LEU A 284 -3.99 -2.87 -12.50
C LEU A 284 -5.44 -2.77 -12.94
N ASP A 285 -5.87 -3.67 -13.81
CA ASP A 285 -7.27 -3.78 -14.24
C ASP A 285 -8.15 -4.07 -13.03
N LYS A 286 -9.07 -3.15 -12.77
CA LYS A 286 -9.97 -3.18 -11.61
C LYS A 286 -10.85 -4.43 -11.54
N SER A 287 -11.11 -5.08 -12.69
CA SER A 287 -11.90 -6.31 -12.75
C SER A 287 -11.21 -7.50 -12.09
N PHE A 288 -9.87 -7.49 -12.02
CA PHE A 288 -9.08 -8.57 -11.41
C PHE A 288 -8.70 -8.31 -9.95
N LEU A 289 -8.85 -7.08 -9.43
CA LEU A 289 -8.37 -6.70 -8.10
C LEU A 289 -8.95 -7.58 -6.98
N SER A 290 -10.26 -7.88 -7.06
CA SER A 290 -10.93 -8.69 -6.02
C SER A 290 -10.33 -10.10 -5.94
N GLU A 291 -10.03 -10.73 -7.07
CA GLU A 291 -9.46 -12.08 -7.11
C GLU A 291 -7.96 -12.08 -6.80
N LEU A 292 -7.23 -11.08 -7.31
CA LEU A 292 -5.77 -11.01 -7.22
C LEU A 292 -5.29 -10.58 -5.82
N LEU A 293 -5.86 -9.47 -5.28
CA LEU A 293 -5.32 -8.80 -4.09
C LEU A 293 -6.24 -8.91 -2.87
N PHE A 294 -7.53 -9.20 -3.07
CA PHE A 294 -8.58 -9.03 -2.05
C PHE A 294 -9.53 -10.23 -1.94
N ASN A 295 -9.09 -11.43 -2.30
CA ASN A 295 -9.92 -12.64 -2.37
C ASN A 295 -10.48 -13.12 -1.01
N GLN A 296 -9.97 -12.59 0.12
CA GLN A 296 -10.48 -12.82 1.48
C GLN A 296 -10.90 -11.51 2.17
N SER A 297 -10.86 -10.39 1.45
CA SER A 297 -11.17 -9.06 1.99
C SER A 297 -12.65 -8.73 1.90
N LEU A 298 -13.15 -7.87 2.78
CA LEU A 298 -14.54 -7.45 2.79
C LEU A 298 -14.85 -6.52 1.62
N ALA A 299 -16.05 -6.59 1.05
CA ALA A 299 -16.46 -5.78 -0.10
C ALA A 299 -16.25 -4.26 0.11
N LYS A 300 -16.44 -3.74 1.32
CA LYS A 300 -16.19 -2.33 1.65
C LYS A 300 -14.71 -1.93 1.50
N ASP A 301 -13.80 -2.83 1.85
CA ASP A 301 -12.36 -2.60 1.73
C ASP A 301 -11.91 -2.69 0.27
N VAL A 302 -12.49 -3.63 -0.48
CA VAL A 302 -12.30 -3.76 -1.94
C VAL A 302 -12.78 -2.50 -2.65
N ALA A 303 -13.95 -1.97 -2.28
CA ALA A 303 -14.49 -0.72 -2.84
C ALA A 303 -13.56 0.48 -2.57
N LEU A 304 -13.05 0.62 -1.33
CA LEU A 304 -12.05 1.63 -0.99
C LEU A 304 -10.80 1.49 -1.85
N ALA A 305 -10.25 0.29 -1.97
CA ALA A 305 -9.08 0.01 -2.78
C ALA A 305 -9.30 0.38 -4.26
N THR A 306 -10.43 -0.06 -4.84
CA THR A 306 -10.77 0.17 -6.25
C THR A 306 -10.79 1.67 -6.63
N VAL A 307 -11.21 2.55 -5.71
CA VAL A 307 -11.25 4.01 -5.97
C VAL A 307 -9.96 4.74 -5.58
N SER A 308 -9.10 4.10 -4.75
CA SER A 308 -7.93 4.76 -4.16
C SER A 308 -6.60 4.31 -4.77
N MET A 309 -6.55 3.13 -5.39
CA MET A 309 -5.33 2.62 -6.04
C MET A 309 -4.92 3.49 -7.21
N ARG A 310 -3.60 3.60 -7.40
CA ARG A 310 -2.94 4.38 -8.45
C ARG A 310 -1.92 3.52 -9.19
N PRO A 311 -1.50 3.92 -10.42
CA PRO A 311 -0.44 3.22 -11.12
C PRO A 311 0.86 3.10 -10.30
N ILE A 312 1.64 2.06 -10.59
CA ILE A 312 2.94 1.74 -9.98
C ILE A 312 4.04 2.28 -10.92
N PRO A 313 5.04 3.04 -10.46
CA PRO A 313 6.11 3.50 -11.33
C PRO A 313 6.93 2.32 -11.84
N PHE A 314 7.18 2.28 -13.17
CA PHE A 314 7.79 1.11 -13.80
C PHE A 314 9.30 0.98 -13.53
N LYS A 315 10.06 2.07 -13.67
CA LYS A 315 11.52 2.03 -13.52
C LYS A 315 12.00 1.55 -12.14
N PRO A 316 11.41 1.99 -11.01
CA PRO A 316 11.80 1.49 -9.69
C PRO A 316 11.64 -0.03 -9.51
N VAL A 317 10.68 -0.65 -10.20
CA VAL A 317 10.47 -2.12 -10.16
C VAL A 317 11.63 -2.87 -10.83
N LEU A 318 12.28 -2.26 -11.82
CA LEU A 318 13.40 -2.83 -12.57
C LEU A 318 14.75 -2.60 -11.90
N GLU A 319 14.85 -1.65 -10.98
CA GLU A 319 16.10 -1.23 -10.40
C GLU A 319 16.63 -2.28 -9.41
N LYS A 320 17.89 -2.67 -9.59
CA LYS A 320 18.59 -3.62 -8.73
C LYS A 320 19.11 -2.91 -7.49
N LEU A 321 18.82 -3.47 -6.31
CA LEU A 321 19.31 -2.91 -5.07
C LEU A 321 20.75 -3.35 -4.79
N SER A 322 21.58 -2.41 -4.34
CA SER A 322 22.87 -2.69 -3.73
C SER A 322 22.66 -2.76 -2.20
N LEU A 323 22.77 -3.95 -1.64
CA LEU A 323 22.50 -4.24 -0.23
C LEU A 323 23.76 -4.85 0.39
N SER A 324 24.24 -4.26 1.48
CA SER A 324 25.43 -4.75 2.20
C SER A 324 25.05 -5.52 3.47
N ASP A 325 25.94 -6.42 3.88
CA ASP A 325 25.79 -7.15 5.15
C ASP A 325 25.95 -6.20 6.36
N VAL A 326 26.73 -5.14 6.20
CA VAL A 326 27.05 -4.16 7.25
C VAL A 326 25.85 -3.28 7.57
N ASN A 327 25.10 -2.85 6.55
CA ASN A 327 23.94 -1.97 6.71
C ASN A 327 22.62 -2.78 6.70
N TYR A 328 22.17 -3.18 5.52
CA TYR A 328 20.94 -3.99 5.38
C TYR A 328 20.97 -5.26 6.24
N GLY A 329 22.10 -5.98 6.21
CA GLY A 329 22.27 -7.24 6.94
C GLY A 329 22.28 -7.08 8.48
N SER A 330 22.63 -5.90 9.00
CA SER A 330 22.63 -5.62 10.44
C SER A 330 21.24 -5.40 11.03
N VAL A 331 20.23 -5.07 10.19
CA VAL A 331 18.88 -4.83 10.67
C VAL A 331 18.13 -6.14 10.87
N ARG A 332 17.52 -6.32 12.04
CA ARG A 332 16.71 -7.49 12.39
C ARG A 332 15.47 -7.56 11.51
N ARG A 333 15.30 -8.64 10.76
CA ARG A 333 14.22 -8.83 9.78
C ARG A 333 13.25 -9.90 10.25
N PHE A 334 11.95 -9.61 10.07
CA PHE A 334 10.83 -10.50 10.36
C PHE A 334 9.96 -10.61 9.11
N PHE A 335 9.43 -11.80 8.85
CA PHE A 335 8.53 -12.00 7.70
C PHE A 335 7.18 -12.51 8.17
N ILE A 336 6.10 -11.92 7.63
CA ILE A 336 4.72 -12.34 7.84
C ILE A 336 4.20 -12.85 6.50
N GLU A 337 4.01 -14.16 6.40
CA GLU A 337 3.46 -14.85 5.23
C GLU A 337 1.93 -14.78 5.21
N THR A 338 1.36 -14.70 4.02
CA THR A 338 -0.06 -14.74 3.74
C THR A 338 -0.41 -16.02 2.97
N SER A 339 -1.27 -16.89 3.54
CA SER A 339 -1.48 -18.24 3.00
C SER A 339 -2.41 -18.30 1.79
N GLU A 340 -3.27 -17.30 1.59
CA GLU A 340 -4.26 -17.23 0.50
C GLU A 340 -3.94 -16.11 -0.51
N ASP A 341 -2.65 -15.80 -0.67
CA ASP A 341 -2.14 -14.73 -1.52
C ASP A 341 -2.09 -15.16 -2.99
N ASN A 342 -2.88 -14.50 -3.83
CA ASN A 342 -2.90 -14.75 -5.28
C ASN A 342 -1.93 -13.84 -6.06
N ALA A 343 -1.33 -12.85 -5.43
CA ALA A 343 -0.35 -11.96 -6.06
C ALA A 343 1.09 -12.44 -5.85
N ILE A 344 1.48 -12.74 -4.61
CA ILE A 344 2.78 -13.32 -4.25
C ILE A 344 2.51 -14.67 -3.59
N SER A 345 2.53 -15.73 -4.38
CA SER A 345 2.16 -17.06 -3.90
C SER A 345 3.00 -17.49 -2.69
N ILE A 346 2.44 -18.39 -1.86
CA ILE A 346 3.15 -18.88 -0.67
C ILE A 346 4.49 -19.55 -1.03
N GLU A 347 4.58 -20.20 -2.21
CA GLU A 347 5.81 -20.81 -2.70
C GLU A 347 6.88 -19.76 -3.00
N LEU A 348 6.48 -18.59 -3.56
CA LEU A 348 7.39 -17.49 -3.82
C LEU A 348 7.85 -16.84 -2.50
N GLN A 349 6.92 -16.66 -1.54
CA GLN A 349 7.26 -16.18 -0.20
C GLN A 349 8.25 -17.12 0.50
N ASP A 350 7.97 -18.43 0.53
CA ASP A 350 8.89 -19.47 1.05
C ASP A 350 10.26 -19.45 0.32
N GLY A 351 10.26 -19.24 -0.97
CA GLY A 351 11.48 -19.11 -1.78
C GLY A 351 12.35 -17.93 -1.35
N MET A 352 11.75 -16.74 -1.19
CA MET A 352 12.46 -15.55 -0.69
C MET A 352 13.04 -15.76 0.72
N ILE A 353 12.25 -16.34 1.62
CA ILE A 353 12.66 -16.65 2.99
C ILE A 353 13.86 -17.60 3.02
N LYS A 354 13.86 -18.64 2.21
CA LYS A 354 14.99 -19.60 2.10
C LYS A 354 16.26 -18.95 1.55
N LEU A 355 16.12 -18.02 0.60
CA LEU A 355 17.25 -17.36 -0.05
C LEU A 355 17.83 -16.20 0.76
N ASN A 356 17.04 -15.58 1.62
CA ASN A 356 17.42 -14.43 2.45
C ASN A 356 16.75 -14.55 3.84
N PRO A 357 17.21 -15.49 4.71
CA PRO A 357 16.51 -15.83 5.95
C PRO A 357 16.33 -14.64 6.88
N PRO A 358 15.09 -14.34 7.31
CA PRO A 358 14.83 -13.40 8.39
C PRO A 358 15.10 -14.05 9.76
N GLU A 359 15.10 -13.26 10.82
CA GLU A 359 15.24 -13.76 12.19
C GLU A 359 14.08 -14.69 12.58
N ARG A 360 12.86 -14.35 12.17
CA ARG A 360 11.66 -15.16 12.42
C ARG A 360 10.63 -14.99 11.32
N VAL A 361 9.90 -16.06 11.08
CA VAL A 361 8.77 -16.11 10.13
C VAL A 361 7.47 -16.37 10.90
N PHE A 362 6.41 -15.66 10.54
CA PHE A 362 5.06 -15.83 11.03
C PHE A 362 4.13 -16.11 9.86
N ARG A 363 3.11 -16.95 10.06
CA ARG A 363 2.14 -17.26 8.99
C ARG A 363 0.73 -16.82 9.37
N LEU A 364 0.13 -15.95 8.56
CA LEU A 364 -1.26 -15.54 8.65
C LEU A 364 -2.15 -16.48 7.82
N LYS A 365 -2.77 -17.45 8.48
CA LYS A 365 -3.71 -18.38 7.85
C LYS A 365 -4.99 -17.67 7.41
N GLY A 366 -5.42 -17.94 6.18
CA GLY A 366 -6.62 -17.36 5.59
C GLY A 366 -6.51 -15.86 5.28
N ALA A 367 -5.30 -15.31 5.23
CA ALA A 367 -5.04 -13.96 4.77
C ALA A 367 -4.75 -13.97 3.27
N ASP A 368 -5.37 -13.04 2.54
CA ASP A 368 -5.05 -12.73 1.17
C ASP A 368 -3.81 -11.82 1.10
N HIS A 369 -3.49 -11.31 -0.11
CA HIS A 369 -2.37 -10.39 -0.33
C HIS A 369 -2.45 -9.13 0.55
N SER A 370 -3.65 -8.75 1.01
CA SER A 370 -3.91 -7.52 1.77
C SER A 370 -4.35 -7.81 3.22
N PRO A 371 -3.47 -8.36 4.09
CA PRO A 371 -3.86 -8.82 5.42
C PRO A 371 -4.32 -7.70 6.35
N PHE A 372 -3.97 -6.45 6.07
CA PHE A 372 -4.50 -5.27 6.77
C PHE A 372 -6.02 -5.08 6.53
N PHE A 373 -6.59 -5.69 5.49
CA PHE A 373 -8.01 -5.74 5.22
C PHE A 373 -8.63 -7.05 5.67
N SER A 374 -8.06 -8.20 5.25
CA SER A 374 -8.65 -9.52 5.47
C SER A 374 -8.47 -10.04 6.90
N LYS A 375 -7.36 -9.75 7.56
CA LYS A 375 -7.03 -10.23 8.92
C LYS A 375 -6.44 -9.16 9.83
N PRO A 376 -7.06 -7.97 9.96
CA PRO A 376 -6.47 -6.82 10.64
C PRO A 376 -6.10 -7.09 12.10
N GLN A 377 -6.95 -7.82 12.87
CA GLN A 377 -6.70 -8.12 14.27
C GLN A 377 -5.55 -9.14 14.44
N ALA A 378 -5.45 -10.11 13.54
CA ALA A 378 -4.37 -11.09 13.58
C ALA A 378 -3.04 -10.43 13.19
N LEU A 379 -3.04 -9.57 12.16
CA LEU A 379 -1.88 -8.77 11.79
C LEU A 379 -1.42 -7.88 12.95
N HIS A 380 -2.34 -7.14 13.57
CA HIS A 380 -2.05 -6.33 14.75
C HIS A 380 -1.37 -7.12 15.86
N LYS A 381 -1.91 -8.31 16.22
CA LYS A 381 -1.31 -9.18 17.25
C LYS A 381 0.13 -9.56 16.92
N LEU A 382 0.42 -9.90 15.65
CA LEU A 382 1.78 -10.24 15.22
C LEU A 382 2.72 -9.03 15.27
N LEU A 383 2.27 -7.83 14.85
CA LEU A 383 3.08 -6.62 14.93
C LEU A 383 3.42 -6.28 16.38
N VAL A 384 2.45 -6.40 17.30
CA VAL A 384 2.68 -6.22 18.75
C VAL A 384 3.58 -7.31 19.31
N GLU A 385 3.47 -8.57 18.88
CA GLU A 385 4.39 -9.65 19.28
C GLU A 385 5.82 -9.33 18.82
N ILE A 386 6.01 -8.96 17.55
CA ILE A 386 7.31 -8.62 16.98
C ILE A 386 7.94 -7.41 17.72
N SER A 387 7.15 -6.41 18.10
CA SER A 387 7.68 -5.25 18.83
C SER A 387 8.34 -5.66 20.16
N LYS A 388 7.85 -6.72 20.82
CA LYS A 388 8.34 -7.23 22.12
C LYS A 388 9.57 -8.14 22.00
N ILE A 389 9.96 -8.60 20.80
CA ILE A 389 11.11 -9.49 20.63
C ILE A 389 12.41 -8.71 20.89
N ARG A 390 13.11 -9.08 21.97
CA ARG A 390 14.39 -8.47 22.36
C ARG A 390 15.56 -9.09 21.57
N PRO A 391 16.69 -8.38 21.39
CA PRO A 391 17.92 -8.94 20.88
C PRO A 391 18.44 -10.07 21.78
N LEU A 392 19.07 -11.09 21.18
CA LEU A 392 19.57 -12.27 21.89
C LEU A 392 20.60 -11.94 22.99
N ASP A 393 21.46 -10.99 22.74
CA ASP A 393 22.48 -10.48 23.68
C ASP A 393 21.88 -9.85 24.95
N GLN A 394 20.74 -9.18 24.83
CA GLN A 394 20.03 -8.63 26.01
C GLN A 394 19.32 -9.71 26.84
N ILE A 395 18.97 -10.84 26.24
CA ILE A 395 18.40 -11.98 26.95
C ILE A 395 19.48 -12.66 27.79
N LEU A 396 20.66 -12.91 27.22
CA LEU A 396 21.79 -13.57 27.88
C LEU A 396 22.33 -12.75 29.08
N GLN A 397 22.35 -11.40 28.97
CA GLN A 397 22.77 -10.52 30.08
C GLN A 397 21.79 -10.52 31.27
N LYS A 398 20.50 -10.74 31.00
CA LYS A 398 19.46 -10.70 32.06
C LYS A 398 19.38 -12.03 32.84
N ASP A 399 19.74 -13.14 32.19
CA ASP A 399 19.70 -14.46 32.78
C ASP A 399 21.03 -14.86 33.47
N GLY A 400 22.00 -13.93 33.58
CA GLY A 400 23.25 -14.12 34.30
C GLY A 400 24.19 -15.18 33.73
N LEU A 401 24.06 -15.49 32.44
CA LEU A 401 24.87 -16.48 31.70
C LEU A 401 25.90 -15.79 30.77
N GLY A 402 26.50 -14.70 31.24
CA GLY A 402 27.57 -13.97 30.53
C GLY A 402 28.86 -14.00 31.34
#